data_eafd8ff07d8c8569905a9c70658d414e
#
_entry.id   eafd8ff07d8c8569905a9c70658d414e
#
_cell.length_a   1.000
_cell.length_b   1.000
_cell.length_c   1.000
_cell.angle_alpha   90.00
_cell.angle_beta   90.00
_cell.angle_gamma   90.00
#
_symmetry.space_group_name_H-M   'P 1'
#
loop_
_entity.id
_entity.type
_entity.pdbx_description
1 polymer ?
#
loop_
_entity_poly.entity_id
_entity_poly.type
_entity_poly.pdbx_seq_one_letter_code
_entity_poly.pdbx_strand_id
1 'polypeptide(L)'
;NVRHLEDRVARVAQEISDYHGTDREAELMEEYDELHHRMESAGGYGYEVRVREVLGGLGFREADHALPISALSGGQKCRAALARLLLQKPDLLLLDEPTNHLDIEATRFLERFLAGYHGAAVIVSHDRYLLDRVVDKTADLDQRRITVYPCAYSDFAEAKRIRQMTAERAFERQQEWLKHQREYAQRVKADKSRAAQARGRLTRLARMEREGQV
;
A
#
# COMPACT_ATOMS: atom_id res chain seq x y z
N ASN A 1 -22.21 -10.24 -13.63
CA ASN A 1 -21.21 -11.17 -14.11
C ASN A 1 -21.15 -11.10 -15.64
N VAL A 2 -20.03 -10.66 -16.21
CA VAL A 2 -19.90 -10.41 -17.66
C VAL A 2 -20.26 -11.65 -18.48
N ARG A 3 -19.77 -12.82 -18.11
CA ARG A 3 -20.13 -14.09 -18.78
C ARG A 3 -21.65 -14.33 -18.83
N HIS A 4 -22.38 -14.04 -17.77
CA HIS A 4 -23.82 -14.18 -17.78
C HIS A 4 -24.51 -13.18 -18.72
N LEU A 5 -23.92 -11.98 -18.87
CA LEU A 5 -24.40 -11.01 -19.87
C LEU A 5 -24.08 -11.49 -21.29
N GLU A 6 -22.89 -12.05 -21.55
CA GLU A 6 -22.52 -12.64 -22.84
C GLU A 6 -23.47 -13.77 -23.23
N ASP A 7 -23.75 -14.71 -22.30
CA ASP A 7 -24.72 -15.80 -22.52
C ASP A 7 -26.14 -15.28 -22.77
N ARG A 8 -26.53 -14.18 -22.11
CA ARG A 8 -27.85 -13.56 -22.34
C ARG A 8 -27.91 -12.87 -23.69
N VAL A 9 -26.88 -12.07 -24.04
CA VAL A 9 -26.78 -11.40 -25.36
C VAL A 9 -26.85 -12.43 -26.49
N ALA A 10 -26.08 -13.53 -26.38
CA ALA A 10 -26.09 -14.59 -27.39
C ALA A 10 -27.49 -15.27 -27.54
N ARG A 11 -28.18 -15.49 -26.42
CA ARG A 11 -29.55 -16.07 -26.45
C ARG A 11 -30.55 -15.10 -27.08
N VAL A 12 -30.55 -13.84 -26.65
CA VAL A 12 -31.49 -12.85 -27.20
C VAL A 12 -31.21 -12.62 -28.69
N ALA A 13 -29.94 -12.62 -29.12
CA ALA A 13 -29.59 -12.54 -30.54
C ALA A 13 -30.17 -13.72 -31.34
N GLN A 14 -30.15 -14.94 -30.79
CA GLN A 14 -30.77 -16.13 -31.41
C GLN A 14 -32.30 -15.99 -31.46
N GLU A 15 -32.92 -15.53 -30.34
CA GLU A 15 -34.37 -15.34 -30.28
C GLU A 15 -34.84 -14.28 -31.29
N ILE A 16 -34.09 -13.18 -31.52
CA ILE A 16 -34.40 -12.18 -32.56
C ILE A 16 -34.44 -12.85 -33.95
N SER A 17 -33.49 -13.75 -34.24
CA SER A 17 -33.48 -14.49 -35.47
C SER A 17 -34.70 -15.41 -35.65
N ASP A 18 -35.15 -16.05 -34.56
CA ASP A 18 -36.25 -17.02 -34.56
C ASP A 18 -37.63 -16.32 -34.62
N TYR A 19 -37.75 -15.08 -34.13
CA TYR A 19 -38.99 -14.29 -34.09
C TYR A 19 -39.01 -13.14 -35.11
N HIS A 20 -38.16 -13.19 -36.11
CA HIS A 20 -38.05 -12.16 -37.16
C HIS A 20 -39.40 -11.92 -37.87
N GLY A 21 -39.80 -10.65 -37.99
CA GLY A 21 -41.05 -10.22 -38.61
C GLY A 21 -42.29 -10.34 -37.68
N THR A 22 -42.14 -10.56 -36.41
CA THR A 22 -43.22 -10.59 -35.42
C THR A 22 -43.17 -9.37 -34.47
N ASP A 23 -44.32 -9.05 -33.82
CA ASP A 23 -44.37 -7.95 -32.83
C ASP A 23 -43.34 -8.13 -31.68
N ARG A 24 -42.93 -9.36 -31.45
CA ARG A 24 -41.95 -9.69 -30.39
C ARG A 24 -40.50 -9.31 -30.77
N GLU A 25 -40.20 -9.12 -32.04
CA GLU A 25 -38.87 -8.71 -32.53
C GLU A 25 -38.47 -7.36 -31.93
N ALA A 26 -39.39 -6.40 -31.87
CA ALA A 26 -39.12 -5.08 -31.35
C ALA A 26 -38.76 -5.09 -29.86
N GLU A 27 -39.48 -5.90 -29.06
CA GLU A 27 -39.18 -6.09 -27.61
C GLU A 27 -37.82 -6.75 -27.40
N LEU A 28 -37.47 -7.76 -28.21
CA LEU A 28 -36.19 -8.46 -28.14
C LEU A 28 -35.03 -7.57 -28.59
N MET A 29 -35.21 -6.68 -29.55
CA MET A 29 -34.20 -5.70 -29.94
C MET A 29 -33.94 -4.69 -28.81
N GLU A 30 -34.95 -4.20 -28.13
CA GLU A 30 -34.78 -3.32 -26.99
C GLU A 30 -34.05 -4.01 -25.83
N GLU A 31 -34.37 -5.27 -25.50
CA GLU A 31 -33.64 -6.09 -24.54
C GLU A 31 -32.18 -6.31 -24.96
N TYR A 32 -31.93 -6.54 -26.25
CA TYR A 32 -30.60 -6.74 -26.80
C TYR A 32 -29.74 -5.47 -26.61
N ASP A 33 -30.27 -4.31 -26.96
CA ASP A 33 -29.58 -3.03 -26.84
C ASP A 33 -29.27 -2.70 -25.37
N GLU A 34 -30.19 -2.95 -24.45
CA GLU A 34 -29.98 -2.76 -23.02
C GLU A 34 -28.87 -3.71 -22.49
N LEU A 35 -28.91 -4.99 -22.87
CA LEU A 35 -27.90 -5.97 -22.48
C LEU A 35 -26.54 -5.63 -23.09
N HIS A 36 -26.50 -5.14 -24.30
CA HIS A 36 -25.26 -4.75 -24.98
C HIS A 36 -24.63 -3.52 -24.29
N HIS A 37 -25.44 -2.52 -23.95
CA HIS A 37 -24.97 -1.35 -23.21
C HIS A 37 -24.44 -1.71 -21.80
N ARG A 38 -25.13 -2.63 -21.11
CA ARG A 38 -24.66 -3.15 -19.81
C ARG A 38 -23.37 -3.96 -19.96
N MET A 39 -23.20 -4.70 -21.04
CA MET A 39 -21.98 -5.46 -21.31
C MET A 39 -20.80 -4.52 -21.63
N GLU A 40 -21.00 -3.47 -22.42
CA GLU A 40 -19.98 -2.44 -22.68
C GLU A 40 -19.54 -1.74 -21.40
N SER A 41 -20.52 -1.31 -20.57
CA SER A 41 -20.26 -0.70 -19.25
C SER A 41 -19.51 -1.62 -18.30
N ALA A 42 -19.72 -2.93 -18.40
CA ALA A 42 -19.01 -3.96 -17.60
C ALA A 42 -17.63 -4.35 -18.16
N GLY A 43 -17.19 -3.71 -19.25
CA GLY A 43 -15.87 -3.93 -19.88
C GLY A 43 -15.88 -4.74 -21.18
N GLY A 44 -17.03 -5.09 -21.70
CA GLY A 44 -17.24 -5.68 -23.04
C GLY A 44 -16.44 -6.95 -23.32
N TYR A 45 -16.27 -7.23 -24.59
CA TYR A 45 -15.47 -8.36 -25.11
C TYR A 45 -13.98 -8.33 -24.69
N GLY A 46 -13.48 -7.18 -24.23
CA GLY A 46 -12.12 -7.05 -23.68
C GLY A 46 -11.94 -7.65 -22.28
N TYR A 47 -13.02 -8.05 -21.58
CA TYR A 47 -12.92 -8.56 -20.20
C TYR A 47 -12.09 -9.86 -20.12
N GLU A 48 -12.37 -10.84 -20.99
CA GLU A 48 -11.61 -12.11 -20.99
C GLU A 48 -10.13 -11.89 -21.30
N VAL A 49 -9.82 -10.98 -22.23
CA VAL A 49 -8.43 -10.62 -22.56
C VAL A 49 -7.74 -10.05 -21.33
N ARG A 50 -8.39 -9.11 -20.63
CA ARG A 50 -7.85 -8.54 -19.37
C ARG A 50 -7.69 -9.59 -18.28
N VAL A 51 -8.63 -10.53 -18.16
CA VAL A 51 -8.51 -11.63 -17.19
C VAL A 51 -7.28 -12.48 -17.48
N ARG A 52 -7.07 -12.87 -18.76
CA ARG A 52 -5.89 -13.65 -19.18
C ARG A 52 -4.60 -12.87 -18.94
N GLU A 53 -4.58 -11.59 -19.27
CA GLU A 53 -3.42 -10.70 -19.06
C GLU A 53 -3.05 -10.62 -17.58
N VAL A 54 -4.01 -10.35 -16.70
CA VAL A 54 -3.76 -10.22 -15.26
C VAL A 54 -3.36 -11.56 -14.64
N LEU A 55 -4.05 -12.65 -15.00
CA LEU A 55 -3.68 -13.98 -14.50
C LEU A 55 -2.30 -14.40 -15.00
N GLY A 56 -2.00 -14.23 -16.29
CA GLY A 56 -0.69 -14.51 -16.86
C GLY A 56 0.41 -13.66 -16.24
N GLY A 57 0.15 -12.36 -16.05
CA GLY A 57 1.05 -11.46 -15.36
C GLY A 57 1.35 -11.84 -13.91
N LEU A 58 0.41 -12.48 -13.21
CA LEU A 58 0.59 -13.05 -11.87
C LEU A 58 1.07 -14.50 -11.86
N GLY A 59 1.56 -15.02 -13.00
CA GLY A 59 2.21 -16.33 -13.12
C GLY A 59 1.26 -17.52 -13.17
N PHE A 60 0.00 -17.34 -13.59
CA PHE A 60 -0.89 -18.45 -13.95
C PHE A 60 -0.69 -18.85 -15.40
N ARG A 61 -0.60 -20.14 -15.66
CA ARG A 61 -0.57 -20.70 -17.01
C ARG A 61 -2.01 -20.84 -17.54
N GLU A 62 -2.20 -20.85 -18.85
CA GLU A 62 -3.53 -21.05 -19.42
C GLU A 62 -4.23 -22.33 -18.94
N ALA A 63 -3.47 -23.41 -18.73
CA ALA A 63 -3.99 -24.65 -18.17
C ALA A 63 -4.55 -24.49 -16.74
N ASP A 64 -4.07 -23.52 -16.00
CA ASP A 64 -4.50 -23.28 -14.61
C ASP A 64 -5.84 -22.51 -14.55
N HIS A 65 -6.24 -21.83 -15.62
CA HIS A 65 -7.44 -21.00 -15.65
C HIS A 65 -8.75 -21.78 -15.47
N ALA A 66 -8.76 -23.07 -15.85
CA ALA A 66 -9.92 -23.94 -15.70
C ALA A 66 -9.97 -24.68 -14.36
N LEU A 67 -8.91 -24.56 -13.54
CA LEU A 67 -8.85 -25.28 -12.26
C LEU A 67 -9.84 -24.70 -11.25
N PRO A 68 -10.53 -25.53 -10.48
CA PRO A 68 -11.34 -25.05 -9.36
C PRO A 68 -10.44 -24.46 -8.27
N ILE A 69 -10.90 -23.40 -7.60
CA ILE A 69 -10.14 -22.71 -6.54
C ILE A 69 -9.68 -23.68 -5.43
N SER A 70 -10.46 -24.75 -5.16
CA SER A 70 -10.11 -25.78 -4.19
C SER A 70 -8.80 -26.53 -4.52
N ALA A 71 -8.49 -26.67 -5.80
CA ALA A 71 -7.28 -27.36 -6.29
C ALA A 71 -6.02 -26.48 -6.27
N LEU A 72 -6.17 -25.15 -6.08
CA LEU A 72 -5.06 -24.22 -6.04
C LEU A 72 -4.29 -24.33 -4.71
N SER A 73 -2.95 -24.17 -4.79
CA SER A 73 -2.11 -24.00 -3.60
C SER A 73 -2.41 -22.72 -2.85
N GLY A 74 -1.95 -22.57 -1.60
CA GLY A 74 -2.13 -21.36 -0.80
C GLY A 74 -1.62 -20.09 -1.51
N GLY A 75 -0.40 -20.13 -2.06
CA GLY A 75 0.14 -19.01 -2.81
C GLY A 75 -0.62 -18.71 -4.10
N GLN A 76 -1.10 -19.74 -4.83
CA GLN A 76 -1.97 -19.53 -5.99
C GLN A 76 -3.31 -18.90 -5.60
N LYS A 77 -3.90 -19.29 -4.46
CA LYS A 77 -5.13 -18.66 -3.95
C LYS A 77 -4.93 -17.19 -3.66
N CYS A 78 -3.81 -16.81 -3.02
CA CYS A 78 -3.46 -15.41 -2.77
C CYS A 78 -3.30 -14.63 -4.08
N ARG A 79 -2.59 -15.17 -5.07
CA ARG A 79 -2.44 -14.55 -6.39
C ARG A 79 -3.76 -14.42 -7.14
N ALA A 80 -4.64 -15.42 -7.07
CA ALA A 80 -5.97 -15.36 -7.67
C ALA A 80 -6.86 -14.30 -6.99
N ALA A 81 -6.77 -14.15 -5.67
CA ALA A 81 -7.46 -13.10 -4.95
C ALA A 81 -6.94 -11.70 -5.34
N LEU A 82 -5.62 -11.55 -5.48
CA LEU A 82 -5.00 -10.32 -5.99
C LEU A 82 -5.47 -10.03 -7.42
N ALA A 83 -5.43 -11.02 -8.33
CA ALA A 83 -5.94 -10.86 -9.70
C ALA A 83 -7.37 -10.34 -9.73
N ARG A 84 -8.25 -10.92 -8.92
CA ARG A 84 -9.64 -10.49 -8.78
C ARG A 84 -9.73 -9.03 -8.34
N LEU A 85 -8.93 -8.62 -7.35
CA LEU A 85 -8.92 -7.26 -6.83
C LEU A 85 -8.47 -6.25 -7.89
N LEU A 86 -7.40 -6.58 -8.62
CA LEU A 86 -6.88 -5.73 -9.70
C LEU A 86 -7.89 -5.56 -10.85
N LEU A 87 -8.61 -6.63 -11.19
CA LEU A 87 -9.63 -6.61 -12.24
C LEU A 87 -10.87 -5.77 -11.86
N GLN A 88 -11.17 -5.66 -10.58
CA GLN A 88 -12.29 -4.85 -10.08
C GLN A 88 -12.05 -3.34 -10.19
N LYS A 89 -10.79 -2.90 -10.27
CA LYS A 89 -10.38 -1.49 -10.36
C LYS A 89 -11.13 -0.60 -9.36
N PRO A 90 -11.13 -0.88 -8.04
CA PRO A 90 -11.82 -0.05 -7.05
C PRO A 90 -11.15 1.33 -6.96
N ASP A 91 -11.88 2.33 -6.44
CA ASP A 91 -11.32 3.68 -6.25
C ASP A 91 -10.18 3.71 -5.24
N LEU A 92 -10.15 2.76 -4.30
CA LEU A 92 -9.12 2.60 -3.27
C LEU A 92 -8.66 1.14 -3.16
N LEU A 93 -7.37 0.89 -3.36
CA LEU A 93 -6.69 -0.37 -3.09
C LEU A 93 -6.01 -0.35 -1.73
N LEU A 94 -6.24 -1.37 -0.92
CA LEU A 94 -5.50 -1.63 0.32
C LEU A 94 -4.72 -2.93 0.15
N LEU A 95 -3.40 -2.85 0.09
CA LEU A 95 -2.51 -3.99 -0.16
C LEU A 95 -1.57 -4.17 1.03
N ASP A 96 -1.61 -5.35 1.62
CA ASP A 96 -0.71 -5.75 2.70
C ASP A 96 0.22 -6.85 2.19
N GLU A 97 1.53 -6.54 2.13
CA GLU A 97 2.58 -7.40 1.61
C GLU A 97 2.23 -8.08 0.26
N PRO A 98 1.85 -7.31 -0.77
CA PRO A 98 1.31 -7.88 -2.01
C PRO A 98 2.34 -8.66 -2.84
N THR A 99 3.64 -8.50 -2.57
CA THR A 99 4.73 -9.25 -3.21
C THR A 99 4.97 -10.61 -2.60
N ASN A 100 4.38 -10.92 -1.45
CA ASN A 100 4.47 -12.25 -0.87
C ASN A 100 3.88 -13.28 -1.82
N HIS A 101 4.60 -14.37 -2.04
CA HIS A 101 4.23 -15.45 -2.97
C HIS A 101 4.27 -15.07 -4.47
N LEU A 102 4.83 -13.91 -4.85
CA LEU A 102 5.11 -13.54 -6.21
C LEU A 102 6.56 -13.90 -6.57
N ASP A 103 6.77 -14.37 -7.78
CA ASP A 103 8.10 -14.43 -8.38
C ASP A 103 8.50 -13.05 -8.95
N ILE A 104 9.70 -12.96 -9.48
CA ILE A 104 10.24 -11.70 -10.00
C ILE A 104 9.39 -11.14 -11.15
N GLU A 105 8.86 -12.01 -12.01
CA GLU A 105 8.06 -11.59 -13.18
C GLU A 105 6.69 -11.07 -12.74
N ALA A 106 6.03 -11.77 -11.82
CA ALA A 106 4.76 -11.35 -11.24
C ALA A 106 4.90 -10.06 -10.42
N THR A 107 6.02 -9.88 -9.70
CA THR A 107 6.32 -8.62 -8.99
C THR A 107 6.47 -7.45 -9.97
N ARG A 108 7.22 -7.64 -11.07
CA ARG A 108 7.36 -6.62 -12.13
C ARG A 108 6.03 -6.30 -12.83
N PHE A 109 5.16 -7.29 -12.99
CA PHE A 109 3.83 -7.06 -13.50
C PHE A 109 3.02 -6.19 -12.54
N LEU A 110 3.02 -6.51 -11.23
CA LEU A 110 2.34 -5.75 -10.20
C LEU A 110 2.85 -4.30 -10.12
N GLU A 111 4.17 -4.09 -10.15
CA GLU A 111 4.78 -2.76 -10.21
C GLU A 111 4.21 -1.92 -11.37
N ARG A 112 4.23 -2.48 -12.59
CA ARG A 112 3.70 -1.79 -13.79
C ARG A 112 2.21 -1.50 -13.68
N PHE A 113 1.45 -2.45 -13.15
CA PHE A 113 0.02 -2.29 -12.96
C PHE A 113 -0.29 -1.15 -11.98
N LEU A 114 0.39 -1.14 -10.83
CA LEU A 114 0.20 -0.12 -9.80
C LEU A 114 0.69 1.27 -10.25
N ALA A 115 1.80 1.35 -10.99
CA ALA A 115 2.28 2.61 -11.56
C ALA A 115 1.29 3.25 -12.55
N GLY A 116 0.49 2.43 -13.25
CA GLY A 116 -0.58 2.89 -14.15
C GLY A 116 -1.97 2.96 -13.48
N TYR A 117 -2.05 2.77 -12.18
CA TYR A 117 -3.32 2.73 -11.49
C TYR A 117 -3.89 4.14 -11.27
N HIS A 118 -5.14 4.38 -11.67
CA HIS A 118 -5.76 5.71 -11.60
C HIS A 118 -6.45 5.98 -10.25
N GLY A 119 -6.77 4.94 -9.49
CA GLY A 119 -7.33 5.05 -8.14
C GLY A 119 -6.27 5.31 -7.08
N ALA A 120 -6.67 5.49 -5.85
CA ALA A 120 -5.77 5.57 -4.72
C ALA A 120 -5.29 4.17 -4.29
N ALA A 121 -4.02 4.04 -3.88
CA ALA A 121 -3.49 2.81 -3.31
C ALA A 121 -2.77 3.07 -1.99
N VAL A 122 -3.04 2.23 -0.99
CA VAL A 122 -2.27 2.18 0.25
C VAL A 122 -1.58 0.82 0.30
N ILE A 123 -0.26 0.83 0.37
CA ILE A 123 0.56 -0.37 0.28
C ILE A 123 1.41 -0.49 1.54
N VAL A 124 1.31 -1.62 2.22
CA VAL A 124 2.23 -2.03 3.28
C VAL A 124 3.16 -3.07 2.66
N SER A 125 4.47 -2.80 2.65
CA SER A 125 5.44 -3.74 2.09
C SER A 125 6.83 -3.57 2.69
N HIS A 126 7.59 -4.67 2.72
CA HIS A 126 9.02 -4.67 2.97
C HIS A 126 9.85 -4.59 1.68
N ASP A 127 9.22 -4.67 0.53
CA ASP A 127 9.87 -4.55 -0.78
C ASP A 127 10.11 -3.08 -1.12
N ARG A 128 11.34 -2.64 -0.88
CA ARG A 128 11.77 -1.26 -1.14
C ARG A 128 11.71 -0.89 -2.61
N TYR A 129 11.99 -1.85 -3.50
CA TYR A 129 11.97 -1.60 -4.95
C TYR A 129 10.55 -1.34 -5.45
N LEU A 130 9.57 -2.10 -4.95
CA LEU A 130 8.17 -1.84 -5.23
C LEU A 130 7.77 -0.45 -4.74
N LEU A 131 8.08 -0.12 -3.47
CA LEU A 131 7.70 1.17 -2.89
C LEU A 131 8.31 2.34 -3.65
N ASP A 132 9.61 2.29 -3.99
CA ASP A 132 10.28 3.38 -4.70
C ASP A 132 9.73 3.63 -6.11
N ARG A 133 9.14 2.61 -6.75
CA ARG A 133 8.60 2.71 -8.11
C ARG A 133 7.15 3.12 -8.18
N VAL A 134 6.39 2.83 -7.12
CA VAL A 134 4.94 2.90 -7.17
C VAL A 134 4.38 4.03 -6.31
N VAL A 135 5.05 4.37 -5.17
CA VAL A 135 4.48 5.33 -4.24
C VAL A 135 5.07 6.74 -4.41
N ASP A 136 4.22 7.74 -4.28
CA ASP A 136 4.56 9.16 -4.27
C ASP A 136 4.61 9.75 -2.84
N LYS A 137 4.09 9.01 -1.87
CA LYS A 137 4.04 9.40 -0.45
C LYS A 137 4.33 8.20 0.43
N THR A 138 5.06 8.45 1.52
CA THR A 138 5.36 7.43 2.52
C THR A 138 4.73 7.82 3.86
N ALA A 139 4.00 6.90 4.48
CA ALA A 139 3.44 7.07 5.82
C ALA A 139 4.27 6.26 6.83
N ASP A 140 4.84 6.94 7.81
CA ASP A 140 5.59 6.34 8.93
C ASP A 140 4.68 6.23 10.14
N LEU A 141 4.46 5.01 10.62
CA LEU A 141 3.74 4.74 11.86
C LEU A 141 4.74 4.50 12.98
N ASP A 142 4.94 5.50 13.81
CA ASP A 142 5.82 5.43 14.97
C ASP A 142 5.11 5.93 16.23
N GLN A 143 5.30 5.24 17.35
CA GLN A 143 4.70 5.58 18.67
C GLN A 143 3.20 5.93 18.61
N ARG A 144 2.42 5.17 17.84
CA ARG A 144 0.97 5.37 17.61
C ARG A 144 0.61 6.69 16.90
N ARG A 145 1.56 7.27 16.20
CA ARG A 145 1.37 8.47 15.37
C ARG A 145 1.72 8.15 13.93
N ILE A 146 0.93 8.67 13.01
CA ILE A 146 1.20 8.56 11.58
C ILE A 146 1.76 9.90 11.11
N THR A 147 2.92 9.85 10.48
CA THR A 147 3.53 11.01 9.82
C THR A 147 3.65 10.71 8.33
N VAL A 148 3.07 11.57 7.50
CA VAL A 148 3.10 11.42 6.05
C VAL A 148 4.22 12.29 5.46
N TYR A 149 5.04 11.67 4.62
CA TYR A 149 6.13 12.31 3.89
C TYR A 149 5.76 12.35 2.40
N PRO A 150 5.83 13.51 1.73
CA PRO A 150 5.50 13.63 0.31
C PRO A 150 6.70 13.21 -0.56
N CYS A 151 7.19 11.99 -0.38
CA CYS A 151 8.32 11.45 -1.11
C CYS A 151 8.25 9.92 -1.17
N ALA A 152 9.00 9.32 -2.09
CA ALA A 152 9.21 7.89 -2.21
C ALA A 152 9.95 7.32 -0.98
N TYR A 153 9.99 5.98 -0.89
CA TYR A 153 10.52 5.29 0.29
C TYR A 153 12.01 5.58 0.54
N SER A 154 12.85 5.59 -0.49
CA SER A 154 14.30 5.82 -0.32
C SER A 154 14.61 7.20 0.24
N ASP A 155 13.94 8.24 -0.26
CA ASP A 155 14.11 9.60 0.25
C ASP A 155 13.64 9.73 1.71
N PHE A 156 12.50 9.10 2.02
CA PHE A 156 12.01 9.00 3.39
C PHE A 156 13.01 8.28 4.30
N ALA A 157 13.53 7.12 3.88
CA ALA A 157 14.47 6.33 4.68
C ALA A 157 15.75 7.12 4.98
N GLU A 158 16.28 7.86 4.01
CA GLU A 158 17.45 8.73 4.22
C GLU A 158 17.13 9.90 5.14
N ALA A 159 16.00 10.59 4.95
CA ALA A 159 15.56 11.66 5.84
C ALA A 159 15.36 11.17 7.29
N LYS A 160 14.76 9.99 7.48
CA LYS A 160 14.59 9.36 8.78
C LYS A 160 15.94 9.03 9.43
N ARG A 161 16.88 8.48 8.67
CA ARG A 161 18.25 8.18 9.13
C ARG A 161 18.99 9.43 9.60
N ILE A 162 18.95 10.50 8.82
CA ILE A 162 19.58 11.78 9.19
C ILE A 162 18.95 12.34 10.47
N ARG A 163 17.62 12.27 10.60
CA ARG A 163 16.89 12.74 11.79
C ARG A 163 17.30 11.96 13.03
N GLN A 164 17.39 10.63 12.91
CA GLN A 164 17.81 9.76 14.02
C GLN A 164 19.24 10.07 14.45
N MET A 165 20.19 10.14 13.52
CA MET A 165 21.59 10.50 13.82
C MET A 165 21.70 11.90 14.47
N THR A 166 20.90 12.85 14.02
CA THR A 166 20.91 14.19 14.60
C THR A 166 20.36 14.19 16.04
N ALA A 167 19.28 13.42 16.29
CA ALA A 167 18.72 13.26 17.63
C ALA A 167 19.70 12.54 18.57
N GLU A 168 20.34 11.47 18.11
CA GLU A 168 21.37 10.75 18.90
C GLU A 168 22.54 11.68 19.28
N ARG A 169 23.09 12.42 18.31
CA ARG A 169 24.16 13.39 18.57
C ARG A 169 23.74 14.52 19.51
N ALA A 170 22.47 14.94 19.45
CA ALA A 170 21.92 15.93 20.36
C ALA A 170 21.81 15.35 21.77
N PHE A 171 21.35 14.11 21.89
CA PHE A 171 21.26 13.39 23.16
C PHE A 171 22.65 13.16 23.78
N GLU A 172 23.62 12.68 23.01
CA GLU A 172 25.01 12.50 23.48
C GLU A 172 25.61 13.80 24.01
N ARG A 173 25.50 14.90 23.25
CA ARG A 173 25.98 16.23 23.67
C ARG A 173 25.29 16.69 24.95
N GLN A 174 24.02 16.42 25.11
CA GLN A 174 23.24 16.73 26.30
C GLN A 174 23.73 15.91 27.51
N GLN A 175 24.00 14.61 27.33
CA GLN A 175 24.53 13.77 28.40
C GLN A 175 25.95 14.19 28.82
N GLU A 176 26.83 14.53 27.87
CA GLU A 176 28.15 15.08 28.17
C GLU A 176 28.07 16.39 28.93
N TRP A 177 27.18 17.32 28.50
CA TRP A 177 26.95 18.57 29.20
C TRP A 177 26.47 18.34 30.62
N LEU A 178 25.52 17.44 30.86
CA LEU A 178 25.03 17.06 32.20
C LEU A 178 26.17 16.51 33.06
N LYS A 179 26.98 15.60 32.51
CA LYS A 179 28.14 15.02 33.17
C LYS A 179 29.09 16.12 33.62
N HIS A 180 29.47 17.02 32.73
CA HIS A 180 30.34 18.16 33.09
C HIS A 180 29.76 19.06 34.15
N GLN A 181 28.44 19.34 34.10
CA GLN A 181 27.79 20.13 35.11
C GLN A 181 27.80 19.47 36.51
N ARG A 182 27.59 18.14 36.56
CA ARG A 182 27.64 17.36 37.78
C ARG A 182 29.07 17.32 38.35
N GLU A 183 30.06 17.06 37.54
CA GLU A 183 31.48 17.05 37.95
C GLU A 183 31.94 18.41 38.46
N TYR A 184 31.58 19.50 37.77
CA TYR A 184 31.87 20.86 38.23
C TYR A 184 31.23 21.11 39.58
N ALA A 185 29.96 20.81 39.78
CA ALA A 185 29.26 21.01 41.03
C ALA A 185 29.87 20.19 42.17
N GLN A 186 30.37 18.97 41.91
CA GLN A 186 31.08 18.15 42.92
C GLN A 186 32.41 18.74 43.31
N ARG A 187 33.24 19.25 42.35
CA ARG A 187 34.54 19.88 42.63
C ARG A 187 34.37 21.16 43.48
N VAL A 188 33.38 21.97 43.14
CA VAL A 188 33.12 23.25 43.82
C VAL A 188 32.47 23.06 45.19
N LYS A 189 31.82 21.91 45.47
CA LYS A 189 31.19 21.60 46.76
C LYS A 189 32.21 21.60 47.92
N ALA A 190 33.49 21.34 47.66
CA ALA A 190 34.56 21.34 48.64
C ALA A 190 34.98 22.76 49.05
N ASP A 191 34.70 23.79 48.26
CA ASP A 191 35.00 25.18 48.53
C ASP A 191 33.81 25.84 49.25
N LYS A 192 34.02 26.21 50.52
CA LYS A 192 32.98 26.81 51.39
C LYS A 192 32.35 28.07 50.77
N SER A 193 33.11 28.87 50.03
CA SER A 193 32.65 30.14 49.45
C SER A 193 31.72 29.91 48.25
N ARG A 194 31.86 28.78 47.56
CA ARG A 194 31.11 28.42 46.30
C ARG A 194 30.09 27.30 46.50
N ALA A 195 30.05 26.68 47.69
CA ALA A 195 29.15 25.55 48.01
C ALA A 195 27.66 25.89 47.85
N ALA A 196 27.26 27.11 48.11
CA ALA A 196 25.87 27.56 47.90
C ALA A 196 25.49 27.61 46.41
N GLN A 197 26.39 28.11 45.56
CA GLN A 197 26.21 28.13 44.12
C GLN A 197 26.16 26.74 43.52
N ALA A 198 27.04 25.81 43.98
CA ALA A 198 27.04 24.42 43.56
C ALA A 198 25.71 23.70 43.87
N ARG A 199 25.17 23.92 45.07
CA ARG A 199 23.86 23.38 45.49
C ARG A 199 22.71 23.91 44.61
N GLY A 200 22.66 25.22 44.37
CA GLY A 200 21.64 25.82 43.49
C GLY A 200 21.69 25.25 42.06
N ARG A 201 22.92 25.00 41.54
CA ARG A 201 23.12 24.40 40.21
C ARG A 201 22.62 22.96 40.14
N LEU A 202 22.94 22.14 41.14
CA LEU A 202 22.46 20.76 41.23
C LEU A 202 20.92 20.68 41.36
N THR A 203 20.31 21.57 42.15
CA THR A 203 18.85 21.66 42.27
C THR A 203 18.20 22.03 40.94
N ARG A 204 18.81 22.97 40.20
CA ARG A 204 18.31 23.35 38.88
C ARG A 204 18.41 22.20 37.88
N LEU A 205 19.53 21.46 37.83
CA LEU A 205 19.69 20.27 36.99
C LEU A 205 18.64 19.20 37.31
N ALA A 206 18.45 18.88 38.60
CA ALA A 206 17.45 17.92 39.04
C ALA A 206 16.01 18.35 38.72
N ARG A 207 15.74 19.65 38.63
CA ARG A 207 14.46 20.19 38.17
C ARG A 207 14.29 19.98 36.65
N MET A 208 15.30 20.37 35.86
CA MET A 208 15.28 20.18 34.38
C MET A 208 15.11 18.72 33.99
N GLU A 209 15.75 17.79 34.72
CA GLU A 209 15.58 16.35 34.53
C GLU A 209 14.14 15.87 34.81
N ARG A 210 13.51 16.40 35.90
CA ARG A 210 12.11 16.05 36.22
C ARG A 210 11.10 16.63 35.25
N GLU A 211 11.39 17.80 34.67
CA GLU A 211 10.53 18.48 33.70
C GLU A 211 10.75 17.94 32.26
N GLY A 212 11.63 16.96 32.05
CA GLY A 212 11.93 16.40 30.73
C GLY A 212 12.58 17.40 29.79
N GLN A 213 13.22 18.45 30.30
CA GLN A 213 13.92 19.47 29.49
C GLN A 213 15.36 19.06 29.19
N VAL A 214 15.79 17.94 29.77
CA VAL A 214 17.16 17.41 29.64
C VAL A 214 17.10 15.89 29.66
#